data_6e96240e8e3372bb5b212c9affac29f7
#
_entry.id   6e96240e8e3372bb5b212c9affac29f7
#
_cell.length_a   1.000
_cell.length_b   1.000
_cell.length_c   1.000
_cell.angle_alpha   90.00
_cell.angle_beta   90.00
_cell.angle_gamma   90.00
#
_symmetry.space_group_name_H-M   'P 1'
#
loop_
_entity.id
_entity.type
_entity.pdbx_description
1 polymer ?
#
loop_
_entity_poly.entity_id
_entity_poly.type
_entity_poly.pdbx_seq_one_letter_code
_entity_poly.pdbx_strand_id
1 'polypeptide(L)'
;VEALQKRIETVGSGNFAPDRTVEWNNELGDIGRGINQLAENVDSLMTRRVEDERRKQELEYRMLQNEVNPHFIYNTLNSIRWMATIQHAPGIAEMVTAFARLTKSISKGTQKLVPLQEELALLNDYFTIQQYRYGGDLEIEVSRIESETLCRDCMIPRFTLQPLVENAIFHGLEPKGGHGSVLLD
;
A
#
# COMPACT_ATOMS: atom_id res chain seq x y z
N VAL A 1 -11.13 43.44 -29.28
CA VAL A 1 -11.46 43.49 -27.86
C VAL A 1 -12.24 42.24 -27.44
N GLU A 2 -13.32 41.87 -28.16
CA GLU A 2 -14.14 40.67 -27.85
C GLU A 2 -13.34 39.38 -27.75
N ALA A 3 -12.37 39.15 -28.66
CA ALA A 3 -11.53 37.96 -28.60
C ALA A 3 -10.68 37.88 -27.32
N LEU A 4 -10.15 39.04 -26.86
CA LEU A 4 -9.41 39.10 -25.57
C LEU A 4 -10.30 38.84 -24.37
N GLN A 5 -11.54 39.38 -24.37
CA GLN A 5 -12.50 39.10 -23.32
C GLN A 5 -12.86 37.62 -23.26
N LYS A 6 -13.15 37.00 -24.41
CA LYS A 6 -13.38 35.55 -24.50
C LYS A 6 -12.20 34.73 -24.00
N ARG A 7 -10.96 35.16 -24.33
CA ARG A 7 -9.74 34.50 -23.83
C ARG A 7 -9.63 34.56 -22.31
N ILE A 8 -9.92 35.73 -21.71
CA ILE A 8 -9.92 35.89 -20.25
C ILE A 8 -10.94 34.98 -19.60
N GLU A 9 -12.17 34.90 -20.14
CA GLU A 9 -13.23 34.02 -19.65
C GLU A 9 -12.80 32.52 -19.76
N THR A 10 -12.15 32.14 -20.87
CA THR A 10 -11.65 30.79 -21.09
C THR A 10 -10.58 30.40 -20.06
N VAL A 11 -9.64 31.32 -19.79
CA VAL A 11 -8.61 31.13 -18.72
C VAL A 11 -9.27 31.09 -17.36
N GLY A 12 -10.24 31.97 -17.10
CA GLY A 12 -11.00 32.00 -15.85
C GLY A 12 -11.83 30.75 -15.58
N SER A 13 -12.24 30.03 -16.63
CA SER A 13 -12.92 28.73 -16.52
C SER A 13 -11.98 27.53 -16.34
N GLY A 14 -10.66 27.76 -16.27
CA GLY A 14 -9.66 26.69 -16.04
C GLY A 14 -9.05 26.10 -17.31
N ASN A 15 -9.31 26.67 -18.48
CA ASN A 15 -8.62 26.26 -19.72
C ASN A 15 -7.41 27.14 -19.99
N PHE A 16 -6.23 26.63 -19.65
CA PHE A 16 -4.95 27.32 -19.73
C PHE A 16 -4.20 27.09 -21.06
N ALA A 17 -4.74 26.25 -21.97
CA ALA A 17 -4.10 26.02 -23.26
C ALA A 17 -3.86 27.33 -24.03
N PRO A 18 -2.67 27.59 -24.60
CA PRO A 18 -2.38 28.84 -25.26
C PRO A 18 -3.28 29.07 -26.48
N ASP A 19 -3.80 30.29 -26.61
CA ASP A 19 -4.62 30.69 -27.75
C ASP A 19 -3.87 31.71 -28.61
N ARG A 20 -3.31 31.25 -29.75
CA ARG A 20 -2.56 32.07 -30.65
C ARG A 20 -3.41 33.03 -31.48
N THR A 21 -4.74 32.87 -31.48
CA THR A 21 -5.66 33.73 -32.25
C THR A 21 -5.72 35.17 -31.69
N VAL A 22 -5.28 35.36 -30.43
CA VAL A 22 -5.23 36.67 -29.77
C VAL A 22 -3.83 37.36 -29.86
N GLU A 23 -2.89 36.76 -30.59
CA GLU A 23 -1.49 37.26 -30.71
C GLU A 23 -1.29 38.05 -31.98
N TRP A 24 -1.92 39.20 -32.11
CA TRP A 24 -1.75 40.10 -33.27
C TRP A 24 -0.44 40.90 -33.18
N ASN A 25 -0.03 41.47 -34.33
CA ASN A 25 1.14 42.38 -34.42
C ASN A 25 0.78 43.83 -34.09
N ASN A 26 0.20 44.06 -32.89
CA ASN A 26 -0.14 45.39 -32.37
C ASN A 26 -0.21 45.31 -30.84
N GLU A 27 -0.53 46.42 -30.20
CA GLU A 27 -0.62 46.57 -28.73
C GLU A 27 -1.64 45.59 -28.11
N LEU A 28 -2.72 45.28 -28.82
CA LEU A 28 -3.71 44.27 -28.36
C LEU A 28 -3.12 42.87 -28.41
N GLY A 29 -2.26 42.56 -29.35
CA GLY A 29 -1.54 41.28 -29.41
C GLY A 29 -0.50 41.15 -28.30
N ASP A 30 0.10 42.24 -27.83
CA ASP A 30 0.96 42.24 -26.63
C ASP A 30 0.18 41.84 -25.40
N ILE A 31 -1.06 42.34 -25.25
CA ILE A 31 -1.97 41.93 -24.18
C ILE A 31 -2.36 40.45 -24.30
N GLY A 32 -2.65 39.96 -25.52
CA GLY A 32 -2.96 38.56 -25.81
C GLY A 32 -1.80 37.63 -25.42
N ARG A 33 -0.56 37.98 -25.77
CA ARG A 33 0.64 37.27 -25.33
C ARG A 33 0.81 37.26 -23.83
N GLY A 34 0.54 38.40 -23.16
CA GLY A 34 0.58 38.53 -21.71
C GLY A 34 -0.45 37.60 -21.00
N ILE A 35 -1.68 37.50 -21.53
CA ILE A 35 -2.71 36.59 -21.00
C ILE A 35 -2.29 35.13 -21.20
N ASN A 36 -1.75 34.76 -22.35
CA ASN A 36 -1.27 33.40 -22.58
C ASN A 36 -0.12 33.02 -21.63
N GLN A 37 0.84 33.95 -21.42
CA GLN A 37 1.92 33.71 -20.45
C GLN A 37 1.44 33.57 -19.02
N LEU A 38 0.45 34.37 -18.62
CA LEU A 38 -0.18 34.24 -17.29
C LEU A 38 -0.91 32.89 -17.16
N ALA A 39 -1.61 32.44 -18.18
CA ALA A 39 -2.29 31.15 -18.21
C ALA A 39 -1.29 29.99 -18.05
N GLU A 40 -0.18 30.00 -18.78
CA GLU A 40 0.90 29.00 -18.65
C GLU A 40 1.52 29.01 -17.25
N ASN A 41 1.76 30.19 -16.68
CA ASN A 41 2.29 30.31 -15.33
C ASN A 41 1.32 29.74 -14.29
N VAL A 42 0.01 30.00 -14.42
CA VAL A 42 -1.02 29.44 -13.52
C VAL A 42 -1.08 27.93 -13.63
N ASP A 43 -1.08 27.38 -14.85
CA ASP A 43 -1.08 25.93 -15.08
C ASP A 43 0.13 25.25 -14.44
N SER A 44 1.31 25.84 -14.66
CA SER A 44 2.57 25.37 -14.04
C SER A 44 2.52 25.40 -12.51
N LEU A 45 1.97 26.47 -11.92
CA LEU A 45 1.83 26.60 -10.48
C LEU A 45 0.83 25.60 -9.92
N MET A 46 -0.30 25.34 -10.60
CA MET A 46 -1.28 24.34 -10.23
C MET A 46 -0.70 22.93 -10.25
N THR A 47 0.03 22.59 -11.31
CA THR A 47 0.70 21.29 -11.43
C THR A 47 1.69 21.08 -10.28
N ARG A 48 2.55 22.07 -10.03
CA ARG A 48 3.50 22.00 -8.89
C ARG A 48 2.79 21.85 -7.55
N ARG A 49 1.70 22.55 -7.34
CA ARG A 49 0.94 22.49 -6.09
C ARG A 49 0.35 21.10 -5.86
N VAL A 50 -0.16 20.45 -6.91
CA VAL A 50 -0.66 19.08 -6.84
C VAL A 50 0.47 18.09 -6.52
N GLU A 51 1.64 18.26 -7.13
CA GLU A 51 2.81 17.43 -6.85
C GLU A 51 3.32 17.62 -5.41
N ASP A 52 3.40 18.86 -4.94
CA ASP A 52 3.82 19.18 -3.57
C ASP A 52 2.84 18.59 -2.52
N GLU A 53 1.53 18.68 -2.77
CA GLU A 53 0.53 18.09 -1.87
C GLU A 53 0.63 16.57 -1.84
N ARG A 54 0.81 15.91 -3.00
CA ARG A 54 1.06 14.46 -3.05
C ARG A 54 2.32 14.08 -2.28
N ARG A 55 3.39 14.84 -2.45
CA ARG A 55 4.65 14.60 -1.74
C ARG A 55 4.51 14.80 -0.24
N LYS A 56 3.75 15.81 0.18
CA LYS A 56 3.44 16.06 1.60
C LYS A 56 2.66 14.90 2.20
N GLN A 57 1.59 14.43 1.52
CA GLN A 57 0.79 13.29 1.97
C GLN A 57 1.64 12.00 2.06
N GLU A 58 2.55 11.78 1.12
CA GLU A 58 3.48 10.64 1.17
C GLU A 58 4.44 10.73 2.35
N LEU A 59 4.95 11.93 2.65
CA LEU A 59 5.82 12.14 3.82
C LEU A 59 5.06 11.97 5.13
N GLU A 60 3.85 12.50 5.26
CA GLU A 60 2.99 12.32 6.42
C GLU A 60 2.66 10.84 6.64
N TYR A 61 2.33 10.09 5.58
CA TYR A 61 2.11 8.66 5.65
C TYR A 61 3.36 7.90 6.13
N ARG A 62 4.54 8.24 5.61
CA ARG A 62 5.82 7.65 6.05
C ARG A 62 6.15 8.01 7.51
N MET A 63 5.83 9.21 7.96
CA MET A 63 5.99 9.61 9.36
C MET A 63 5.10 8.77 10.28
N LEU A 64 3.82 8.60 9.95
CA LEU A 64 2.89 7.76 10.71
C LEU A 64 3.35 6.30 10.76
N GLN A 65 3.90 5.76 9.67
CA GLN A 65 4.46 4.41 9.65
C GLN A 65 5.71 4.27 10.55
N ASN A 66 6.48 5.34 10.74
CA ASN A 66 7.69 5.34 11.57
C ASN A 66 7.43 5.62 13.06
N GLU A 67 6.22 6.09 13.46
CA GLU A 67 5.87 6.32 14.86
C GLU A 67 5.95 5.04 15.68
N VAL A 68 5.68 3.89 15.08
CA VAL A 68 5.95 2.60 15.72
C VAL A 68 7.36 2.16 15.32
N ASN A 69 8.33 2.30 16.23
CA ASN A 69 9.70 1.87 15.97
C ASN A 69 9.77 0.35 15.71
N PRO A 70 9.89 -0.10 14.43
CA PRO A 70 9.81 -1.54 14.10
C PRO A 70 10.97 -2.32 14.73
N HIS A 71 12.10 -1.67 14.91
CA HIS A 71 13.27 -2.27 15.54
C HIS A 71 13.04 -2.54 17.03
N PHE A 72 12.34 -1.65 17.73
CA PHE A 72 11.97 -1.87 19.14
C PHE A 72 11.01 -3.06 19.27
N ILE A 73 9.99 -3.14 18.43
CA ILE A 73 9.05 -4.27 18.42
C ILE A 73 9.79 -5.57 18.16
N TYR A 74 10.62 -5.61 17.12
CA TYR A 74 11.39 -6.80 16.77
C TYR A 74 12.31 -7.26 17.89
N ASN A 75 13.02 -6.35 18.55
CA ASN A 75 13.90 -6.66 19.67
C ASN A 75 13.11 -7.19 20.88
N THR A 76 11.96 -6.59 21.17
CA THR A 76 11.07 -7.04 22.26
C THR A 76 10.54 -8.45 21.97
N LEU A 77 10.08 -8.71 20.76
CA LEU A 77 9.63 -10.04 20.35
C LEU A 77 10.75 -11.10 20.43
N ASN A 78 11.95 -10.75 20.02
CA ASN A 78 13.10 -11.64 20.19
C ASN A 78 13.41 -11.96 21.67
N SER A 79 13.28 -10.97 22.54
CA SER A 79 13.46 -11.19 23.98
C SER A 79 12.40 -12.14 24.54
N ILE A 80 11.14 -11.98 24.14
CA ILE A 80 10.04 -12.88 24.53
C ILE A 80 10.29 -14.29 24.00
N ARG A 81 10.72 -14.44 22.76
CA ARG A 81 11.08 -15.73 22.16
C ARG A 81 12.17 -16.43 22.96
N TRP A 82 13.25 -15.71 23.34
CA TRP A 82 14.31 -16.23 24.18
C TRP A 82 13.81 -16.71 25.55
N MET A 83 12.95 -15.94 26.21
CA MET A 83 12.34 -16.36 27.48
C MET A 83 11.48 -17.61 27.30
N ALA A 84 10.67 -17.68 26.26
CA ALA A 84 9.84 -18.84 25.94
C ALA A 84 10.71 -20.10 25.71
N THR A 85 11.84 -19.96 25.02
CA THR A 85 12.79 -21.05 24.75
C THR A 85 13.41 -21.55 26.06
N ILE A 86 13.86 -20.64 26.96
CA ILE A 86 14.43 -21.00 28.26
C ILE A 86 13.39 -21.71 29.16
N GLN A 87 12.14 -21.29 29.09
CA GLN A 87 11.04 -21.88 29.85
C GLN A 87 10.47 -23.17 29.21
N HIS A 88 11.09 -23.67 28.15
CA HIS A 88 10.63 -24.85 27.41
C HIS A 88 9.16 -24.74 26.92
N ALA A 89 8.76 -23.54 26.48
CA ALA A 89 7.44 -23.24 25.94
C ALA A 89 7.50 -23.09 24.39
N PRO A 90 7.60 -24.20 23.63
CA PRO A 90 7.86 -24.17 22.19
C PRO A 90 6.73 -23.46 21.42
N GLY A 91 5.45 -23.62 21.82
CA GLY A 91 4.32 -22.97 21.17
C GLY A 91 4.37 -21.45 21.27
N ILE A 92 4.79 -20.91 22.43
CA ILE A 92 4.98 -19.44 22.58
C ILE A 92 6.13 -18.97 21.71
N ALA A 93 7.24 -19.71 21.67
CA ALA A 93 8.40 -19.37 20.86
C ALA A 93 8.05 -19.35 19.34
N GLU A 94 7.26 -20.30 18.89
CA GLU A 94 6.77 -20.41 17.50
C GLU A 94 5.85 -19.25 17.15
N MET A 95 4.82 -19.00 17.95
CA MET A 95 3.87 -17.90 17.75
C MET A 95 4.58 -16.53 17.70
N VAL A 96 5.49 -16.27 18.64
CA VAL A 96 6.28 -15.03 18.67
C VAL A 96 7.19 -14.92 17.46
N THR A 97 7.74 -16.03 16.97
CA THR A 97 8.56 -16.04 15.75
C THR A 97 7.75 -15.69 14.51
N ALA A 98 6.57 -16.27 14.36
CA ALA A 98 5.64 -15.95 13.27
C ALA A 98 5.23 -14.47 13.32
N PHE A 99 4.87 -13.97 14.50
CA PHE A 99 4.50 -12.57 14.68
C PHE A 99 5.64 -11.59 14.38
N ALA A 100 6.88 -11.93 14.77
CA ALA A 100 8.05 -11.12 14.45
C ALA A 100 8.30 -11.04 12.93
N ARG A 101 8.09 -12.14 12.18
CA ARG A 101 8.21 -12.15 10.71
C ARG A 101 7.14 -11.30 10.04
N LEU A 102 5.88 -11.40 10.47
CA LEU A 102 4.79 -10.55 9.97
C LEU A 102 5.09 -9.06 10.21
N THR A 103 5.47 -8.70 11.43
CA THR A 103 5.82 -7.31 11.79
C THR A 103 6.99 -6.79 10.94
N LYS A 104 8.02 -7.61 10.72
CA LYS A 104 9.16 -7.26 9.86
C LYS A 104 8.73 -7.06 8.40
N SER A 105 7.79 -7.86 7.92
CA SER A 105 7.25 -7.75 6.58
C SER A 105 6.47 -6.45 6.38
N ILE A 106 5.64 -6.07 7.35
CA ILE A 106 4.91 -4.78 7.34
C ILE A 106 5.90 -3.60 7.31
N SER A 107 6.99 -3.68 8.09
CA SER A 107 8.02 -2.63 8.19
C SER A 107 8.89 -2.48 6.95
N LYS A 108 9.05 -3.51 6.12
CA LYS A 108 9.83 -3.44 4.87
C LYS A 108 9.25 -2.49 3.82
N GLY A 109 8.10 -1.86 4.11
CA GLY A 109 7.50 -0.76 3.32
C GLY A 109 7.14 -1.17 1.89
N THR A 110 6.87 -0.29 1.12
CA THR A 110 6.41 0.02 -0.21
C THR A 110 6.80 -0.88 -1.41
N GLN A 111 7.34 -2.05 -1.29
CA GLN A 111 7.40 -2.97 -2.42
C GLN A 111 5.97 -3.34 -2.83
N LYS A 112 5.53 -2.76 -3.95
CA LYS A 112 4.16 -2.96 -4.45
C LYS A 112 3.91 -4.38 -4.95
N LEU A 113 4.95 -5.06 -5.45
CA LEU A 113 4.88 -6.42 -5.96
C LEU A 113 5.91 -7.30 -5.25
N VAL A 114 5.51 -8.50 -4.88
CA VAL A 114 6.34 -9.52 -4.24
C VAL A 114 6.13 -10.88 -4.93
N PRO A 115 7.10 -11.80 -4.87
CA PRO A 115 6.89 -13.16 -5.34
C PRO A 115 5.73 -13.82 -4.58
N LEU A 116 4.89 -14.58 -5.27
CA LEU A 116 3.80 -15.34 -4.67
C LEU A 116 4.27 -16.19 -3.50
N GLN A 117 5.47 -16.77 -3.59
CA GLN A 117 6.08 -17.55 -2.52
C GLN A 117 6.27 -16.74 -1.23
N GLU A 118 6.60 -15.44 -1.33
CA GLU A 118 6.73 -14.57 -0.15
C GLU A 118 5.36 -14.34 0.52
N GLU A 119 4.31 -14.14 -0.27
CA GLU A 119 2.93 -14.02 0.25
C GLU A 119 2.45 -15.31 0.91
N LEU A 120 2.73 -16.47 0.32
CA LEU A 120 2.40 -17.77 0.91
C LEU A 120 3.14 -18.00 2.24
N ALA A 121 4.40 -17.59 2.32
CA ALA A 121 5.16 -17.70 3.57
C ALA A 121 4.58 -16.80 4.67
N LEU A 122 4.17 -15.57 4.32
CA LEU A 122 3.51 -14.64 5.26
C LEU A 122 2.15 -15.18 5.71
N LEU A 123 1.42 -15.78 4.79
CA LEU A 123 0.14 -16.42 5.07
C LEU A 123 0.30 -17.58 6.07
N ASN A 124 1.35 -18.39 5.91
CA ASN A 124 1.67 -19.46 6.83
C ASN A 124 2.02 -18.94 8.24
N ASP A 125 2.80 -17.85 8.32
CA ASP A 125 3.09 -17.20 9.61
C ASP A 125 1.81 -16.64 10.27
N TYR A 126 0.93 -16.00 9.50
CA TYR A 126 -0.39 -15.55 9.97
C TYR A 126 -1.23 -16.71 10.50
N PHE A 127 -1.24 -17.82 9.77
CA PHE A 127 -1.98 -19.00 10.12
C PHE A 127 -1.48 -19.67 11.40
N THR A 128 -0.17 -19.77 11.58
CA THR A 128 0.44 -20.25 12.81
C THR A 128 -0.11 -19.48 14.03
N ILE A 129 -0.24 -18.15 13.93
CA ILE A 129 -0.79 -17.34 15.01
C ILE A 129 -2.26 -17.67 15.25
N GLN A 130 -3.06 -17.83 14.18
CA GLN A 130 -4.49 -18.12 14.28
C GLN A 130 -4.73 -19.54 14.86
N GLN A 131 -3.92 -20.53 14.54
CA GLN A 131 -3.99 -21.85 15.15
C GLN A 131 -3.92 -21.81 16.68
N TYR A 132 -2.97 -21.03 17.23
CA TYR A 132 -2.88 -20.85 18.67
C TYR A 132 -4.07 -20.10 19.26
N ARG A 133 -4.67 -19.16 18.53
CA ARG A 133 -5.86 -18.42 18.94
C ARG A 133 -7.11 -19.31 19.02
N TYR A 134 -7.26 -20.24 18.06
CA TYR A 134 -8.43 -21.13 17.95
C TYR A 134 -8.18 -22.54 18.52
N GLY A 135 -7.12 -22.73 19.31
CA GLY A 135 -6.89 -23.99 20.02
C GLY A 135 -6.43 -25.15 19.15
N GLY A 136 -5.97 -24.90 17.92
CA GLY A 136 -5.44 -25.94 17.04
C GLY A 136 -6.46 -26.57 16.08
N ASP A 137 -7.74 -26.18 16.17
CA ASP A 137 -8.83 -26.77 15.38
C ASP A 137 -8.98 -26.15 13.98
N LEU A 138 -8.08 -25.25 13.62
CA LEU A 138 -8.05 -24.56 12.34
C LEU A 138 -7.03 -25.22 11.41
N GLU A 139 -7.48 -25.69 10.27
CA GLU A 139 -6.61 -26.26 9.23
C GLU A 139 -6.63 -25.36 7.98
N ILE A 140 -5.45 -25.05 7.45
CA ILE A 140 -5.30 -24.51 6.08
C ILE A 140 -4.65 -25.60 5.22
N GLU A 141 -5.31 -25.90 4.14
CA GLU A 141 -4.78 -26.72 3.09
C GLU A 141 -4.48 -25.82 1.88
N VAL A 142 -3.18 -25.69 1.56
CA VAL A 142 -2.77 -25.08 0.29
C VAL A 142 -2.69 -26.23 -0.71
N SER A 143 -3.62 -26.27 -1.66
CA SER A 143 -3.53 -27.26 -2.74
C SER A 143 -2.20 -27.06 -3.47
N ARG A 144 -1.51 -28.18 -3.76
CA ARG A 144 -0.20 -28.14 -4.41
C ARG A 144 -0.33 -27.39 -5.73
N ILE A 145 0.25 -26.21 -5.80
CA ILE A 145 0.51 -25.55 -7.07
C ILE A 145 1.48 -26.48 -7.81
N GLU A 146 1.03 -27.11 -8.89
CA GLU A 146 1.75 -28.16 -9.63
C GLU A 146 3.11 -27.73 -10.18
N SER A 147 3.48 -26.46 -10.07
CA SER A 147 4.75 -25.91 -10.54
C SER A 147 5.36 -24.96 -9.51
N GLU A 148 6.33 -25.45 -8.73
CA GLU A 148 7.19 -24.58 -7.89
C GLU A 148 7.83 -23.42 -8.67
N THR A 149 8.03 -23.60 -9.98
CA THR A 149 8.60 -22.61 -10.89
C THR A 149 7.63 -21.44 -11.13
N LEU A 150 6.32 -21.70 -11.30
CA LEU A 150 5.31 -20.67 -11.47
C LEU A 150 5.15 -19.79 -10.23
N CYS A 151 5.29 -20.37 -9.03
CA CYS A 151 5.22 -19.63 -7.79
C CYS A 151 6.41 -18.66 -7.58
N ARG A 152 7.58 -18.99 -8.11
CA ARG A 152 8.78 -18.14 -7.97
C ARG A 152 8.73 -16.92 -8.86
N ASP A 153 8.17 -17.05 -10.06
CA ASP A 153 8.18 -16.01 -11.09
C ASP A 153 6.91 -15.15 -11.09
N CYS A 154 5.84 -15.61 -10.40
CA CYS A 154 4.59 -14.87 -10.29
C CYS A 154 4.72 -13.76 -9.25
N MET A 155 4.58 -12.50 -9.71
CA MET A 155 4.62 -11.32 -8.87
C MET A 155 3.19 -10.83 -8.59
N ILE A 156 2.83 -10.71 -7.32
CA ILE A 156 1.51 -10.22 -6.89
C ILE A 156 1.65 -9.01 -5.98
N PRO A 157 0.63 -8.15 -5.87
CA PRO A 157 0.63 -7.07 -4.89
C PRO A 157 0.77 -7.65 -3.47
N ARG A 158 1.61 -7.00 -2.66
CA ARG A 158 1.81 -7.39 -1.27
C ARG A 158 0.51 -7.33 -0.48
N PHE A 159 0.32 -8.25 0.46
CA PHE A 159 -0.89 -8.40 1.28
C PHE A 159 -2.18 -8.66 0.46
N THR A 160 -2.07 -9.36 -0.68
CA THR A 160 -3.24 -9.77 -1.47
C THR A 160 -3.94 -10.98 -0.86
N LEU A 161 -3.18 -11.99 -0.44
CA LEU A 161 -3.75 -13.26 0.06
C LEU A 161 -4.26 -13.13 1.50
N GLN A 162 -3.58 -12.38 2.34
CA GLN A 162 -3.93 -12.26 3.76
C GLN A 162 -5.37 -11.77 3.99
N PRO A 163 -5.88 -10.68 3.38
CA PRO A 163 -7.26 -10.25 3.58
C PRO A 163 -8.31 -11.28 3.11
N LEU A 164 -7.99 -12.06 2.08
CA LEU A 164 -8.89 -13.10 1.59
C LEU A 164 -9.03 -14.22 2.61
N VAL A 165 -7.91 -14.65 3.20
CA VAL A 165 -7.91 -15.68 4.25
C VAL A 165 -8.51 -15.15 5.56
N GLU A 166 -8.22 -13.90 5.92
CA GLU A 166 -8.87 -13.24 7.06
C GLU A 166 -10.39 -13.25 6.93
N ASN A 167 -10.91 -12.86 5.77
CA ASN A 167 -12.35 -12.91 5.52
C ASN A 167 -12.92 -14.33 5.60
N ALA A 168 -12.20 -15.32 5.06
CA ALA A 168 -12.62 -16.72 5.13
C ALA A 168 -12.68 -17.23 6.60
N ILE A 169 -11.70 -16.86 7.42
CA ILE A 169 -11.67 -17.22 8.84
C ILE A 169 -12.79 -16.50 9.61
N PHE A 170 -12.86 -15.17 9.53
CA PHE A 170 -13.81 -14.38 10.32
C PHE A 170 -15.28 -14.63 9.94
N HIS A 171 -15.56 -14.74 8.65
CA HIS A 171 -16.95 -14.90 8.18
C HIS A 171 -17.34 -16.34 7.90
N GLY A 172 -16.36 -17.22 7.62
CA GLY A 172 -16.61 -18.61 7.29
C GLY A 172 -16.47 -19.57 8.47
N LEU A 173 -15.44 -19.41 9.29
CA LEU A 173 -15.07 -20.37 10.34
C LEU A 173 -15.42 -19.90 11.75
N GLU A 174 -15.20 -18.63 12.07
CA GLU A 174 -15.49 -18.10 13.42
C GLU A 174 -16.96 -18.31 13.85
N PRO A 175 -17.98 -18.09 12.98
CA PRO A 175 -19.37 -18.37 13.31
C PRO A 175 -19.68 -19.86 13.57
N LYS A 176 -18.78 -20.75 13.11
CA LYS A 176 -18.88 -22.22 13.31
C LYS A 176 -18.05 -22.72 14.48
N GLY A 177 -17.61 -21.83 15.38
CA GLY A 177 -16.78 -22.17 16.53
C GLY A 177 -15.29 -22.31 16.23
N GLY A 178 -14.84 -21.82 15.06
CA GLY A 178 -13.42 -21.87 14.66
C GLY A 178 -12.97 -23.19 14.04
N HIS A 179 -13.88 -24.16 13.88
CA HIS A 179 -13.57 -25.46 13.28
C HIS A 179 -13.76 -25.43 11.76
N GLY A 180 -12.78 -25.88 11.01
CA GLY A 180 -12.87 -26.03 9.56
C GLY A 180 -11.53 -25.82 8.83
N SER A 181 -11.58 -25.93 7.52
CA SER A 181 -10.42 -25.76 6.65
C SER A 181 -10.62 -24.61 5.66
N VAL A 182 -9.54 -23.92 5.32
CA VAL A 182 -9.46 -22.96 4.21
C VAL A 182 -8.61 -23.59 3.13
N LEU A 183 -9.21 -23.82 1.96
CA LEU A 183 -8.51 -24.30 0.80
C LEU A 183 -8.12 -23.14 -0.09
N LEU A 184 -6.84 -23.06 -0.43
CA LEU A 184 -6.29 -22.14 -1.44
C LEU A 184 -5.96 -22.95 -2.70
N ASP A 185 -6.71 -22.69 -3.76
CA ASP A 185 -6.60 -23.40 -5.06
C ASP A 185 -6.10 -22.46 -6.17
#